data_bc4a8599b3a2f806ec7d0cf0e3e25bb8
#
_entry.id   bc4a8599b3a2f806ec7d0cf0e3e25bb8
#
_cell.length_a   1.000
_cell.length_b   1.000
_cell.length_c   1.000
_cell.angle_alpha   90.00
_cell.angle_beta   90.00
_cell.angle_gamma   90.00
#
_symmetry.space_group_name_H-M   'P 1'
#
loop_
_entity.id
_entity.type
_entity.pdbx_description
1 polymer ?
#
loop_
_entity_poly.entity_id
_entity_poly.type
_entity_poly.pdbx_seq_one_letter_code
_entity_poly.pdbx_strand_id
1 'polypeptide(L)'
;MEKRLSELEPGEAGVIVSIKPSTRHEHQRRHGWGFQKRLEDMGLTPGTRITVVKSAPFHGPIEIYVRGSRLAIGRGMARRILVRVEK
;
A
#
# COMPACT_ATOMS: atom_id res chain seq x y z
N MET A 1 11.03 -12.12 1.66
CA MET A 1 11.53 -10.76 1.92
C MET A 1 10.37 -9.78 1.99
N GLU A 2 10.36 -8.95 2.99
CA GLU A 2 9.29 -7.97 3.16
C GLU A 2 9.80 -6.57 2.91
N LYS A 3 9.03 -5.79 2.18
CA LYS A 3 9.34 -4.42 1.88
C LYS A 3 8.08 -3.58 2.02
N ARG A 4 8.26 -2.29 2.22
CA ARG A 4 7.12 -1.39 2.16
C ARG A 4 6.73 -1.24 0.71
N LEU A 5 5.44 -1.03 0.47
CA LEU A 5 4.97 -0.86 -0.89
C LEU A 5 5.72 0.24 -1.63
N SER A 6 6.10 1.29 -0.89
CA SER A 6 6.83 2.40 -1.49
C SER A 6 8.22 2.01 -1.97
N GLU A 7 8.72 0.87 -1.54
CA GLU A 7 10.05 0.40 -1.93
C GLU A 7 10.04 -0.60 -3.08
N LEU A 8 8.86 -1.03 -3.50
CA LEU A 8 8.78 -1.95 -4.62
C LEU A 8 8.95 -1.22 -5.93
N GLU A 9 9.53 -1.93 -6.89
CA GLU A 9 9.75 -1.36 -8.21
C GLU A 9 8.74 -1.94 -9.20
N PRO A 10 8.57 -1.25 -10.33
CA PRO A 10 7.64 -1.76 -11.35
C PRO A 10 7.98 -3.19 -11.73
N GLY A 11 6.95 -4.01 -11.79
CA GLY A 11 7.11 -5.42 -12.09
C GLY A 11 7.19 -6.31 -10.87
N GLU A 12 7.46 -5.75 -9.70
CA GLU A 12 7.50 -6.55 -8.50
C GLU A 12 6.09 -6.82 -7.99
N ALA A 13 5.89 -8.00 -7.44
CA ALA A 13 4.61 -8.40 -6.91
C ALA A 13 4.79 -8.99 -5.52
N GLY A 14 3.71 -9.02 -4.78
CA GLY A 14 3.76 -9.58 -3.45
C GLY A 14 2.39 -9.59 -2.81
N VAL A 15 2.37 -10.04 -1.56
CA VAL A 15 1.15 -10.15 -0.78
C VAL A 15 1.23 -9.17 0.38
N ILE A 16 0.15 -8.45 0.59
CA ILE A 16 0.11 -7.50 1.70
C ILE A 16 0.15 -8.27 3.02
N VAL A 17 1.10 -7.90 3.87
CA VAL A 17 1.27 -8.54 5.17
C VAL A 17 0.55 -7.75 6.24
N SER A 18 0.75 -6.46 6.25
CA SER A 18 0.15 -5.61 7.27
C SER A 18 0.11 -4.18 6.79
N ILE A 19 -0.72 -3.40 7.44
CA ILE A 19 -0.85 -1.99 7.15
C ILE A 19 -0.72 -1.26 8.46
N LYS A 20 0.26 -0.36 8.54
CA LYS A 20 0.53 0.35 9.77
C LYS A 20 -0.18 1.70 9.78
N PRO A 21 -0.92 1.99 10.83
CA PRO A 21 -1.53 3.31 10.93
C PRO A 21 -0.46 4.34 11.24
N SER A 22 -0.80 5.61 11.05
CA SER A 22 0.13 6.68 11.38
C SER A 22 0.26 6.78 12.89
N THR A 23 1.46 6.57 13.39
CA THR A 23 1.68 6.66 14.83
C THR A 23 1.79 8.11 15.26
N ARG A 24 2.05 8.99 14.34
CA ARG A 24 2.21 10.38 14.66
C ARG A 24 0.94 11.01 15.19
N HIS A 25 -0.18 10.52 14.77
CA HIS A 25 -1.46 11.11 15.07
C HIS A 25 -2.41 10.11 15.70
N GLU A 26 -1.87 9.31 16.58
CA GLU A 26 -2.70 8.30 17.23
C GLU A 26 -3.87 8.87 17.95
N HIS A 27 -3.68 10.05 18.53
CA HIS A 27 -4.76 10.69 19.25
C HIS A 27 -5.87 11.12 18.29
N GLN A 28 -5.61 11.11 17.01
CA GLN A 28 -6.63 11.43 16.02
C GLN A 28 -7.21 10.14 15.49
N ARG A 29 -7.93 9.47 16.33
CA ARG A 29 -8.47 8.16 16.01
C ARG A 29 -9.29 8.13 14.75
N ARG A 30 -9.97 9.19 14.46
CA ARG A 30 -10.79 9.24 13.27
C ARG A 30 -9.98 9.03 12.01
N HIS A 31 -8.81 9.64 11.96
CA HIS A 31 -7.98 9.54 10.78
C HIS A 31 -7.44 8.14 10.59
N GLY A 32 -7.00 7.52 11.67
CA GLY A 32 -6.50 6.17 11.58
C GLY A 32 -7.56 5.19 11.14
N TRP A 33 -8.75 5.35 11.70
CA TRP A 33 -9.84 4.47 11.38
C TRP A 33 -10.31 4.67 9.94
N GLY A 34 -10.41 5.92 9.51
CA GLY A 34 -10.81 6.22 8.14
C GLY A 34 -9.81 5.73 7.13
N PHE A 35 -8.53 5.81 7.45
CA PHE A 35 -7.48 5.34 6.57
C PHE A 35 -7.62 3.83 6.33
N GLN A 36 -7.79 3.08 7.38
CA GLN A 36 -7.90 1.64 7.28
C GLN A 36 -9.14 1.22 6.50
N LYS A 37 -10.26 1.86 6.80
CA LYS A 37 -11.48 1.55 6.10
C LYS A 37 -11.37 1.87 4.62
N ARG A 38 -10.71 2.96 4.29
CA ARG A 38 -10.52 3.32 2.90
C ARG A 38 -9.71 2.27 2.16
N LEU A 39 -8.65 1.77 2.80
CA LEU A 39 -7.84 0.73 2.20
C LEU A 39 -8.64 -0.53 1.98
N GLU A 40 -9.47 -0.89 2.96
CA GLU A 40 -10.30 -2.07 2.83
C GLU A 40 -11.29 -1.92 1.68
N ASP A 41 -11.86 -0.74 1.54
CA ASP A 41 -12.80 -0.48 0.46
C ASP A 41 -12.12 -0.60 -0.90
N MET A 42 -10.83 -0.32 -0.96
CA MET A 42 -10.06 -0.44 -2.18
C MET A 42 -9.55 -1.87 -2.40
N GLY A 43 -9.81 -2.75 -1.47
CA GLY A 43 -9.34 -4.13 -1.58
C GLY A 43 -7.94 -4.35 -1.06
N LEU A 44 -7.37 -3.37 -0.37
CA LEU A 44 -6.00 -3.48 0.13
C LEU A 44 -6.01 -3.97 1.56
N THR A 45 -6.16 -5.27 1.69
CA THR A 45 -6.18 -5.90 3.02
C THR A 45 -5.08 -6.93 3.11
N PRO A 46 -4.65 -7.30 4.32
CA PRO A 46 -3.66 -8.36 4.47
C PRO A 46 -4.11 -9.61 3.75
N GLY A 47 -3.18 -10.25 3.06
CA GLY A 47 -3.47 -11.43 2.28
C GLY A 47 -3.77 -11.16 0.83
N THR A 48 -3.90 -9.90 0.45
CA THR A 48 -4.20 -9.54 -0.94
C THR A 48 -2.92 -9.44 -1.75
N ARG A 49 -2.93 -10.01 -2.94
CA ARG A 49 -1.78 -9.95 -3.82
C ARG A 49 -1.84 -8.70 -4.67
N ILE A 50 -0.71 -8.01 -4.79
CA ILE A 50 -0.62 -6.81 -5.60
C ILE A 50 0.61 -6.88 -6.49
N THR A 51 0.58 -6.11 -7.57
CA THR A 51 1.72 -5.97 -8.47
C THR A 51 1.92 -4.49 -8.72
N VAL A 52 3.17 -4.05 -8.63
CA VAL A 52 3.48 -2.65 -8.93
C VAL A 52 3.57 -2.49 -10.43
N VAL A 53 2.80 -1.58 -10.97
CA VAL A 53 2.77 -1.32 -12.40
C VAL A 53 3.68 -0.15 -12.74
N LYS A 54 3.66 0.88 -11.92
CA LYS A 54 4.35 2.10 -12.23
C LYS A 54 4.66 2.86 -10.94
N SER A 55 5.77 3.55 -10.94
CA SER A 55 6.16 4.36 -9.79
C SER A 55 6.52 5.74 -10.32
N ALA A 56 5.70 6.73 -10.00
CA ALA A 56 5.93 8.07 -10.49
C ALA A 56 7.15 8.68 -9.82
N PRO A 57 7.92 9.49 -10.55
CA PRO A 57 9.10 10.12 -9.96
C PRO A 57 8.72 11.23 -8.98
N PHE A 58 9.71 11.71 -8.26
CA PHE A 58 9.55 12.85 -7.36
C PHE A 58 8.48 12.60 -6.29
N HIS A 59 8.50 11.40 -5.71
CA HIS A 59 7.58 11.04 -4.64
C HIS A 59 6.12 11.04 -5.07
N GLY A 60 5.90 10.85 -6.37
CA GLY A 60 4.54 10.75 -6.88
C GLY A 60 3.89 9.43 -6.50
N PRO A 61 2.66 9.22 -6.91
CA PRO A 61 1.93 8.02 -6.52
C PRO A 61 2.51 6.77 -7.16
N ILE A 62 2.22 5.64 -6.52
CA ILE A 62 2.61 4.34 -7.03
C ILE A 62 1.35 3.68 -7.57
N GLU A 63 1.41 3.26 -8.82
CA GLU A 63 0.28 2.60 -9.45
C GLU A 63 0.43 1.10 -9.27
N ILE A 64 -0.59 0.47 -8.73
CA ILE A 64 -0.56 -0.97 -8.51
C ILE A 64 -1.76 -1.62 -9.18
N TYR A 65 -1.63 -2.91 -9.42
CA TYR A 65 -2.69 -3.72 -9.96
C TYR A 65 -3.15 -4.65 -8.85
N VAL A 66 -4.43 -4.61 -8.52
CA VAL A 66 -4.98 -5.41 -7.46
C VAL A 66 -6.41 -5.80 -7.81
N ARG A 67 -6.70 -7.09 -7.70
CA ARG A 67 -8.03 -7.62 -7.93
C ARG A 67 -8.61 -7.20 -9.28
N GLY A 68 -7.76 -7.18 -10.30
CA GLY A 68 -8.21 -6.85 -11.64
C GLY A 68 -8.35 -5.38 -11.94
N SER A 69 -7.93 -4.52 -11.04
CA SER A 69 -8.05 -3.08 -11.24
C SER A 69 -6.74 -2.39 -10.93
N ARG A 70 -6.55 -1.23 -11.52
CA ARG A 70 -5.38 -0.41 -11.23
C ARG A 70 -5.76 0.64 -10.21
N LEU A 71 -4.88 0.85 -9.27
CA LEU A 71 -5.06 1.86 -8.24
C LEU A 71 -3.81 2.70 -8.11
N ALA A 72 -3.97 3.99 -7.90
CA ALA A 72 -2.85 4.88 -7.63
C ALA A 72 -2.82 5.13 -6.13
N ILE A 73 -1.70 4.79 -5.50
CA ILE A 73 -1.55 4.89 -4.06
C ILE A 73 -0.54 5.99 -3.76
N GLY A 74 -0.94 6.96 -2.95
CA GLY A 74 -0.03 8.01 -2.56
C GLY A 74 1.18 7.45 -1.82
N ARG A 75 2.33 8.10 -1.97
CA ARG A 75 3.56 7.58 -1.40
C ARG A 75 3.50 7.50 0.13
N GLY A 76 2.82 8.45 0.76
CA GLY A 76 2.67 8.40 2.21
C GLY A 76 1.89 7.18 2.67
N MET A 77 0.86 6.81 1.91
CA MET A 77 0.08 5.64 2.21
C MET A 77 0.87 4.37 1.92
N ALA A 78 1.60 4.38 0.81
CA ALA A 78 2.39 3.21 0.41
C ALA A 78 3.46 2.87 1.44
N ARG A 79 3.98 3.86 2.15
CA ARG A 79 5.00 3.61 3.17
C ARG A 79 4.47 2.86 4.37
N ARG A 80 3.16 2.80 4.53
CA ARG A 80 2.55 2.13 5.66
C ARG A 80 2.12 0.71 5.34
N ILE A 81 2.25 0.32 4.08
CA ILE A 81 1.81 -1.01 3.63
C ILE A 81 3.03 -1.90 3.51
N LEU A 82 3.05 -2.97 4.29
CA LEU A 82 4.14 -3.93 4.25
C LEU A 82 3.76 -5.08 3.34
N VAL A 83 4.64 -5.43 2.42
CA VAL A 83 4.38 -6.43 1.40
C VAL A 83 5.44 -7.52 1.47
N ARG A 84 5.00 -8.77 1.40
CA ARG A 84 5.94 -9.89 1.26
C ARG A 84 6.17 -10.08 -0.24
N VAL A 85 7.37 -9.76 -0.67
CA VAL A 85 7.69 -9.76 -2.08
C VAL A 85 7.82 -11.19 -2.61
N GLU A 86 7.21 -11.43 -3.75
CA GLU A 86 7.33 -12.72 -4.42
C GLU A 86 8.58 -12.71 -5.29
N LYS A 87 9.14 -13.86 -5.46
CA LYS A 87 10.30 -13.99 -6.32
C LYS A 87 9.96 -14.72 -7.59
#